data_95252cb233e25fd98544fce66776aab9
#
_entry.id   95252cb233e25fd98544fce66776aab9
#
_cell.length_a   1.000
_cell.length_b   1.000
_cell.length_c   1.000
_cell.angle_alpha   90.00
_cell.angle_beta   90.00
_cell.angle_gamma   90.00
#
_symmetry.space_group_name_H-M   'P 1'
#
loop_
_entity.id
_entity.type
_entity.pdbx_description
1 polymer ?
#
loop_
_entity_poly.entity_id
_entity_poly.type
_entity_poly.pdbx_seq_one_letter_code
_entity_poly.pdbx_strand_id
1 'polypeptide(L)'
;MRLDPETIIYIVEDDYLHRAGWIDILLEGFSIPDVSYVTLYDHKDKYFYPMYDQLESKLYHTKSCHWRVTPSTTNTYAMKFKTLLRDLYTHRRYSLNLDVSSDHAKFCDLSSQGKFLISPMPGWSTHLEPEYASPCINWEEIHNAYR
;
A
#
# COMPACT_ATOMS: atom_id res chain seq x y z
N MET A 1 -22.15 17.02 1.96
CA MET A 1 -21.02 17.11 2.91
C MET A 1 -19.73 17.09 2.08
N ARG A 2 -18.85 18.06 2.27
CA ARG A 2 -17.60 18.13 1.51
C ARG A 2 -16.49 17.62 2.43
N LEU A 3 -15.73 16.60 2.00
CA LEU A 3 -14.59 16.11 2.78
C LEU A 3 -13.46 17.15 2.81
N ASP A 4 -12.76 17.21 3.94
CA ASP A 4 -11.53 17.99 4.05
C ASP A 4 -10.49 17.43 3.06
N PRO A 5 -9.77 18.27 2.29
CA PRO A 5 -8.72 17.84 1.37
C PRO A 5 -7.62 16.98 2.01
N GLU A 6 -7.35 17.17 3.31
CA GLU A 6 -6.35 16.39 4.07
C GLU A 6 -6.89 15.09 4.65
N THR A 7 -8.21 14.83 4.53
CA THR A 7 -8.80 13.56 4.97
C THR A 7 -8.10 12.39 4.29
N ILE A 8 -7.63 11.43 5.08
CA ILE A 8 -7.06 10.20 4.57
C ILE A 8 -8.18 9.23 4.21
N ILE A 9 -8.13 8.72 3.00
CA ILE A 9 -8.99 7.66 2.50
C ILE A 9 -8.15 6.40 2.40
N TYR A 10 -8.60 5.33 3.05
CA TYR A 10 -7.98 4.02 2.97
C TYR A 10 -8.90 3.06 2.23
N ILE A 11 -8.46 2.59 1.07
CA ILE A 11 -9.11 1.54 0.29
C ILE A 11 -8.51 0.23 0.76
N VAL A 12 -9.35 -0.70 1.17
CA VAL A 12 -8.94 -2.02 1.65
C VAL A 12 -10.00 -3.05 1.27
N GLU A 13 -9.57 -4.22 0.85
CA GLU A 13 -10.44 -5.37 0.59
C GLU A 13 -10.79 -6.06 1.92
N ASP A 14 -11.89 -6.82 1.97
CA ASP A 14 -12.45 -7.39 3.21
C ASP A 14 -11.69 -8.63 3.73
N ASP A 15 -10.72 -9.11 2.98
CA ASP A 15 -9.86 -10.24 3.30
C ASP A 15 -8.44 -9.82 3.78
N TYR A 16 -8.32 -8.63 4.35
CA TYR A 16 -7.07 -8.13 4.94
C TYR A 16 -7.10 -8.14 6.46
N LEU A 17 -6.00 -8.60 7.04
CA LEU A 17 -5.72 -8.54 8.49
C LEU A 17 -4.71 -7.44 8.79
N HIS A 18 -4.94 -6.67 9.84
CA HIS A 18 -4.06 -5.61 10.31
C HIS A 18 -3.50 -5.91 11.69
N ARG A 19 -2.26 -5.48 11.92
CA ARG A 19 -1.67 -5.50 13.27
C ARG A 19 -2.29 -4.38 14.14
N ALA A 20 -2.37 -4.61 15.45
CA ALA A 20 -2.80 -3.57 16.38
C ALA A 20 -1.89 -2.31 16.26
N GLY A 21 -2.48 -1.12 16.27
CA GLY A 21 -1.76 0.15 16.10
C GLY A 21 -1.48 0.55 14.64
N TRP A 22 -2.03 -0.14 13.66
CA TRP A 22 -1.80 0.12 12.24
C TRP A 22 -2.16 1.55 11.80
N ILE A 23 -3.11 2.20 12.49
CA ILE A 23 -3.53 3.57 12.17
C ILE A 23 -2.36 4.54 12.38
N ASP A 24 -1.65 4.42 13.51
CA ASP A 24 -0.50 5.29 13.81
C ASP A 24 0.62 5.11 12.79
N ILE A 25 0.85 3.87 12.35
CA ILE A 25 1.83 3.56 11.30
C ILE A 25 1.40 4.15 9.96
N LEU A 26 0.12 4.06 9.60
CA LEU A 26 -0.39 4.67 8.38
C LEU A 26 -0.16 6.19 8.38
N LEU A 27 -0.47 6.85 9.49
CA LEU A 27 -0.23 8.30 9.67
C LEU A 27 1.27 8.64 9.61
N GLU A 28 2.11 7.79 10.19
CA GLU A 28 3.56 7.93 10.15
C GLU A 28 4.10 7.87 8.71
N GLY A 29 3.57 6.97 7.86
CA GLY A 29 3.89 6.92 6.44
C GLY A 29 3.59 8.23 5.70
N PHE A 30 2.46 8.88 6.03
CA PHE A 30 2.12 10.19 5.46
C PHE A 30 2.95 11.36 5.99
N SER A 31 3.78 11.18 7.01
CA SER A 31 4.73 12.19 7.47
C SER A 31 5.98 12.30 6.59
N ILE A 32 6.22 11.32 5.72
CA ILE A 32 7.35 11.32 4.80
C ILE A 32 7.07 12.33 3.67
N PRO A 33 7.97 13.30 3.42
CA PRO A 33 7.81 14.24 2.33
C PRO A 33 7.65 13.55 0.98
N ASP A 34 6.83 14.14 0.09
CA ASP A 34 6.60 13.70 -1.29
C ASP A 34 5.88 12.35 -1.45
N VAL A 35 5.50 11.69 -0.36
CA VAL A 35 4.69 10.48 -0.41
C VAL A 35 3.24 10.84 -0.76
N SER A 36 2.73 10.19 -1.79
CA SER A 36 1.35 10.38 -2.27
C SER A 36 0.41 9.26 -1.82
N TYR A 37 0.96 8.05 -1.69
CA TYR A 37 0.21 6.83 -1.40
C TYR A 37 0.95 5.99 -0.37
N VAL A 38 0.21 5.39 0.55
CA VAL A 38 0.73 4.49 1.58
C VAL A 38 -0.07 3.20 1.55
N THR A 39 0.60 2.06 1.41
CA THR A 39 0.03 0.76 1.75
C THR A 39 0.66 0.25 3.04
N LEU A 40 -0.07 -0.53 3.80
CA LEU A 40 0.46 -1.26 4.96
C LEU A 40 0.87 -2.68 4.61
N TYR A 41 0.57 -3.11 3.38
CA TYR A 41 0.82 -4.44 2.89
C TYR A 41 2.16 -4.54 2.17
N ASP A 42 3.06 -5.35 2.71
CA ASP A 42 4.30 -5.73 2.03
C ASP A 42 4.04 -7.00 1.21
N HIS A 43 3.66 -6.80 -0.05
CA HIS A 43 3.25 -7.88 -0.94
C HIS A 43 4.41 -8.84 -1.23
N LYS A 44 4.17 -10.12 -0.97
CA LYS A 44 5.15 -11.21 -1.08
C LYS A 44 5.68 -11.43 -2.51
N ASP A 45 4.93 -11.01 -3.54
CA ASP A 45 5.34 -11.13 -4.95
C ASP A 45 6.73 -10.59 -5.24
N LYS A 46 7.14 -9.54 -4.55
CA LYS A 46 8.46 -8.88 -4.70
C LYS A 46 9.62 -9.74 -4.23
N TYR A 47 9.33 -10.86 -3.56
CA TYR A 47 10.34 -11.77 -3.02
C TYR A 47 10.51 -13.05 -3.86
N PHE A 48 9.60 -13.32 -4.82
CA PHE A 48 9.66 -14.55 -5.60
C PHE A 48 9.27 -14.43 -7.08
N TYR A 49 8.65 -13.32 -7.53
CA TYR A 49 8.40 -13.16 -8.95
C TYR A 49 9.62 -12.65 -9.69
N PRO A 50 10.08 -13.36 -10.75
CA PRO A 50 11.29 -12.99 -11.48
C PRO A 50 11.30 -11.57 -12.04
N MET A 51 10.12 -10.99 -12.30
CA MET A 51 10.02 -9.59 -12.75
C MET A 51 10.54 -8.57 -11.73
N TYR A 52 10.72 -8.97 -10.46
CA TYR A 52 11.24 -8.12 -9.39
C TYR A 52 12.68 -8.45 -8.97
N ASP A 53 13.38 -9.42 -9.61
CA ASP A 53 14.74 -9.84 -9.23
C ASP A 53 15.75 -8.69 -9.21
N GLN A 54 15.53 -7.66 -10.04
CA GLN A 54 16.38 -6.48 -10.12
C GLN A 54 15.68 -5.21 -9.64
N LEU A 55 14.64 -5.36 -8.80
CA LEU A 55 13.88 -4.22 -8.28
C LEU A 55 14.78 -3.36 -7.39
N GLU A 56 15.06 -2.16 -7.83
CA GLU A 56 15.66 -1.12 -7.01
C GLU A 56 14.57 -0.24 -6.42
N SER A 57 14.69 0.09 -5.14
CA SER A 57 13.70 0.90 -4.43
C SER A 57 14.36 1.93 -3.56
N LYS A 58 13.82 3.15 -3.57
CA LYS A 58 14.18 4.17 -2.60
C LYS A 58 13.64 3.78 -1.24
N LEU A 59 14.49 3.87 -0.22
CA LEU A 59 14.15 3.58 1.16
C LEU A 59 14.00 4.89 1.94
N TYR A 60 13.01 4.90 2.82
CA TYR A 60 12.83 5.89 3.87
C TYR A 60 12.80 5.19 5.20
N HIS A 61 13.03 5.92 6.27
CA HIS A 61 12.77 5.44 7.62
C HIS A 61 11.97 6.49 8.40
N THR A 62 11.14 5.99 9.28
CA THR A 62 10.43 6.79 10.28
C THR A 62 10.78 6.25 11.66
N LYS A 63 10.11 6.74 12.70
CA LYS A 63 10.38 6.27 14.06
C LYS A 63 10.17 4.77 14.25
N SER A 64 9.17 4.20 13.57
CA SER A 64 8.71 2.83 13.80
C SER A 64 9.03 1.87 12.66
N CYS A 65 9.26 2.35 11.45
CA CYS A 65 9.35 1.53 10.25
C CYS A 65 10.45 1.96 9.29
N HIS A 66 10.97 0.98 8.56
CA HIS A 66 11.53 1.23 7.23
C HIS A 66 10.42 1.14 6.19
N TRP A 67 10.50 2.00 5.19
CA TRP A 67 9.55 2.09 4.10
C TRP A 67 10.28 1.98 2.77
N ARG A 68 9.71 1.27 1.82
CA ARG A 68 10.23 1.26 0.45
C ARG A 68 9.20 1.82 -0.53
N VAL A 69 9.67 2.49 -1.57
CA VAL A 69 8.85 2.77 -2.73
C VAL A 69 8.52 1.44 -3.40
N THR A 70 7.25 1.19 -3.69
CA THR A 70 6.79 -0.07 -4.27
C THR A 70 5.96 0.17 -5.52
N PRO A 71 6.07 -0.69 -6.55
CA PRO A 71 5.32 -0.55 -7.80
C PRO A 71 3.89 -1.10 -7.72
N SER A 72 3.52 -1.81 -6.66
CA SER A 72 2.21 -2.46 -6.57
C SER A 72 1.79 -2.78 -5.15
N THR A 73 0.48 -2.93 -4.98
CA THR A 73 -0.14 -3.40 -3.75
C THR A 73 -1.54 -3.92 -4.07
N THR A 74 -1.94 -5.01 -4.15
CA THR A 74 -3.27 -5.59 -4.47
C THR A 74 -4.44 -4.69 -4.02
N ASN A 75 -4.61 -3.55 -4.66
CA ASN A 75 -5.62 -2.49 -4.43
C ASN A 75 -5.84 -2.03 -2.97
N THR A 76 -4.90 -2.32 -2.07
CA THR A 76 -4.97 -1.94 -0.66
C THR A 76 -3.98 -0.82 -0.39
N TYR A 77 -4.48 0.42 -0.34
CA TYR A 77 -3.66 1.62 -0.15
C TYR A 77 -4.48 2.81 0.34
N ALA A 78 -3.81 3.75 0.95
CA ALA A 78 -4.38 5.01 1.41
C ALA A 78 -3.80 6.19 0.65
N MET A 79 -4.59 7.27 0.58
CA MET A 79 -4.21 8.56 0.03
C MET A 79 -5.01 9.67 0.71
N LYS A 80 -4.54 10.92 0.59
CA LYS A 80 -5.33 12.08 0.98
C LYS A 80 -6.43 12.34 -0.05
N PHE A 81 -7.56 12.89 0.38
CA PHE A 81 -8.69 13.18 -0.51
C PHE A 81 -8.29 14.10 -1.67
N LYS A 82 -7.46 15.12 -1.41
CA LYS A 82 -6.89 15.97 -2.48
C LYS A 82 -6.06 15.17 -3.50
N THR A 83 -5.34 14.14 -3.05
CA THR A 83 -4.56 13.25 -3.92
C THR A 83 -5.48 12.41 -4.82
N LEU A 84 -6.54 11.84 -4.24
CA LEU A 84 -7.55 11.11 -5.00
C LEU A 84 -8.16 11.99 -6.11
N LEU A 85 -8.55 13.22 -5.78
CA LEU A 85 -9.14 14.14 -6.76
C LEU A 85 -8.13 14.51 -7.87
N ARG A 86 -6.89 14.79 -7.50
CA ARG A 86 -5.81 15.12 -8.46
C ARG A 86 -5.56 13.99 -9.44
N ASP A 87 -5.57 12.75 -8.96
CA ASP A 87 -5.16 11.58 -9.72
C ASP A 87 -6.36 10.73 -10.22
N LEU A 88 -7.59 11.25 -10.08
CA LEU A 88 -8.82 10.53 -10.38
C LEU A 88 -8.85 9.94 -11.81
N TYR A 89 -8.30 10.66 -12.78
CA TYR A 89 -8.21 10.18 -14.16
C TYR A 89 -7.37 8.88 -14.24
N THR A 90 -6.22 8.85 -13.59
CA THR A 90 -5.34 7.67 -13.56
C THR A 90 -6.04 6.51 -12.85
N HIS A 91 -6.68 6.76 -11.71
CA HIS A 91 -7.44 5.71 -11.01
C HIS A 91 -8.53 5.11 -11.90
N ARG A 92 -9.30 5.95 -12.59
CA ARG A 92 -10.35 5.48 -13.50
C ARG A 92 -9.79 4.69 -14.67
N ARG A 93 -8.69 5.15 -15.29
CA ARG A 93 -8.03 4.49 -16.42
C ARG A 93 -7.64 3.05 -16.12
N TYR A 94 -7.14 2.79 -14.91
CA TYR A 94 -6.65 1.47 -14.50
C TYR A 94 -7.64 0.64 -13.69
N SER A 95 -8.89 1.08 -13.56
CA SER A 95 -9.93 0.37 -12.79
C SER A 95 -11.25 0.21 -13.53
N LEU A 96 -11.58 1.08 -14.48
CA LEU A 96 -12.85 1.00 -15.21
C LEU A 96 -12.73 0.15 -16.46
N ASN A 97 -13.78 -0.65 -16.72
CA ASN A 97 -13.91 -1.51 -17.91
C ASN A 97 -12.79 -2.57 -18.03
N LEU A 98 -12.22 -2.98 -16.89
CA LEU A 98 -11.26 -4.08 -16.80
C LEU A 98 -11.87 -5.19 -15.98
N ASP A 99 -11.66 -6.45 -16.39
CA ASP A 99 -12.09 -7.62 -15.62
C ASP A 99 -11.32 -7.70 -14.28
N VAL A 100 -10.05 -7.27 -14.31
CA VAL A 100 -9.19 -7.15 -13.12
C VAL A 100 -8.49 -5.79 -13.16
N SER A 101 -8.51 -5.07 -12.05
CA SER A 101 -7.79 -3.81 -11.95
C SER A 101 -6.28 -4.02 -12.01
N SER A 102 -5.58 -3.14 -12.73
CA SER A 102 -4.12 -3.21 -12.87
C SER A 102 -3.45 -2.20 -11.94
N ASP A 103 -3.28 -2.56 -10.68
CA ASP A 103 -2.63 -1.68 -9.70
C ASP A 103 -1.14 -1.51 -9.97
N HIS A 104 -0.44 -2.55 -10.45
CA HIS A 104 0.96 -2.44 -10.85
C HIS A 104 1.16 -1.37 -11.94
N ALA A 105 0.42 -1.45 -13.05
CA ALA A 105 0.53 -0.47 -14.12
C ALA A 105 0.13 0.94 -13.66
N LYS A 106 -0.90 1.05 -12.81
CA LYS A 106 -1.33 2.30 -12.18
C LYS A 106 -0.21 2.96 -11.38
N PHE A 107 0.45 2.21 -10.50
CA PHE A 107 1.50 2.76 -9.65
C PHE A 107 2.82 2.98 -10.39
N CYS A 108 3.11 2.24 -11.45
CA CYS A 108 4.20 2.57 -12.36
C CYS A 108 3.96 3.92 -13.07
N ASP A 109 2.74 4.15 -13.57
CA ASP A 109 2.36 5.43 -14.20
C ASP A 109 2.44 6.60 -13.20
N LEU A 110 1.87 6.45 -11.99
CA LEU A 110 1.95 7.45 -10.93
C LEU A 110 3.39 7.73 -10.49
N SER A 111 4.21 6.69 -10.35
CA SER A 111 5.62 6.80 -9.97
C SER A 111 6.43 7.57 -11.01
N SER A 112 6.16 7.36 -12.31
CA SER A 112 6.80 8.13 -13.40
C SER A 112 6.50 9.62 -13.33
N GLN A 113 5.42 10.01 -12.65
CA GLN A 113 5.02 11.39 -12.39
C GLN A 113 5.53 11.91 -11.03
N GLY A 114 6.41 11.17 -10.33
CA GLY A 114 6.90 11.52 -9.00
C GLY A 114 5.90 11.31 -7.86
N LYS A 115 4.86 10.51 -8.08
CA LYS A 115 3.79 10.22 -7.10
C LYS A 115 3.98 8.81 -6.56
N PHE A 116 4.72 8.71 -5.47
CA PHE A 116 5.16 7.41 -4.95
C PHE A 116 4.14 6.74 -4.04
N LEU A 117 4.04 5.41 -4.20
CA LEU A 117 3.46 4.49 -3.23
C LEU A 117 4.59 3.93 -2.37
N ILE A 118 4.39 3.90 -1.06
CA ILE A 118 5.32 3.27 -0.12
C ILE A 118 4.66 2.14 0.66
N SER A 119 5.45 1.14 1.02
CA SER A 119 5.07 0.05 1.93
C SER A 119 6.06 -0.11 3.07
N PRO A 120 5.62 -0.46 4.29
CA PRO A 120 6.51 -0.71 5.41
C PRO A 120 7.15 -2.10 5.29
N MET A 121 8.35 -2.26 5.84
CA MET A 121 9.05 -3.54 5.97
C MET A 121 9.45 -3.76 7.42
N PRO A 122 8.94 -4.84 8.06
CA PRO A 122 7.90 -5.77 7.59
C PRO A 122 6.51 -5.13 7.50
N GLY A 123 5.58 -5.82 6.82
CA GLY A 123 4.20 -5.36 6.64
C GLY A 123 3.42 -5.15 7.94
N TRP A 124 2.46 -4.23 7.92
CA TRP A 124 1.49 -3.97 9.01
C TRP A 124 0.09 -4.44 8.67
N SER A 125 -0.14 -4.87 7.44
CA SER A 125 -1.30 -5.65 7.01
C SER A 125 -0.87 -6.81 6.13
N THR A 126 -1.77 -7.77 5.97
CA THR A 126 -1.58 -8.92 5.11
C THR A 126 -2.89 -9.36 4.48
N HIS A 127 -2.80 -9.94 3.31
CA HIS A 127 -3.87 -10.75 2.73
C HIS A 127 -4.06 -12.01 3.58
N LEU A 128 -5.31 -12.45 3.76
CA LEU A 128 -5.60 -13.64 4.57
C LEU A 128 -5.27 -14.95 3.87
N GLU A 129 -5.09 -14.95 2.55
CA GLU A 129 -4.59 -16.13 1.85
C GLU A 129 -3.13 -16.39 2.21
N PRO A 130 -2.78 -17.59 2.74
CA PRO A 130 -1.42 -17.89 3.21
C PRO A 130 -0.34 -17.72 2.16
N GLU A 131 -0.67 -17.97 0.90
CA GLU A 131 0.24 -17.83 -0.25
C GLU A 131 0.72 -16.39 -0.43
N TYR A 132 -0.15 -15.42 -0.10
CA TYR A 132 0.11 -13.98 -0.26
C TYR A 132 0.43 -13.27 1.05
N ALA A 133 0.56 -14.01 2.14
CA ALA A 133 0.86 -13.40 3.44
C ALA A 133 2.17 -12.60 3.40
N SER A 134 2.14 -11.38 3.95
CA SER A 134 3.32 -10.53 4.12
C SER A 134 4.43 -11.28 4.86
N PRO A 135 5.68 -11.22 4.39
CA PRO A 135 6.78 -11.94 5.01
C PRO A 135 7.18 -11.38 6.39
N CYS A 136 7.96 -12.16 7.13
CA CYS A 136 8.59 -11.79 8.40
C CYS A 136 7.66 -11.59 9.60
N ILE A 137 6.37 -11.86 9.48
CA ILE A 137 5.38 -11.73 10.57
C ILE A 137 4.62 -13.05 10.74
N ASN A 138 4.37 -13.44 11.98
CA ASN A 138 3.49 -14.57 12.31
C ASN A 138 2.03 -14.12 12.29
N TRP A 139 1.43 -14.13 11.10
CA TRP A 139 0.05 -13.68 10.89
C TRP A 139 -0.99 -14.62 11.49
N GLU A 140 -0.67 -15.90 11.65
CA GLU A 140 -1.56 -16.87 12.30
C GLU A 140 -1.75 -16.51 13.79
N GLU A 141 -0.67 -16.14 14.49
CA GLU A 141 -0.75 -15.70 15.88
C GLU A 141 -1.62 -14.44 16.03
N ILE A 142 -1.43 -13.46 15.12
CA ILE A 142 -2.22 -12.23 15.11
C ILE A 142 -3.69 -12.54 14.84
N HIS A 143 -3.99 -13.39 13.84
CA HIS A 143 -5.37 -13.78 13.52
C HIS A 143 -6.06 -14.45 14.73
N ASN A 144 -5.35 -15.35 15.42
CA ASN A 144 -5.90 -16.04 16.58
C ASN A 144 -6.15 -15.12 17.78
N ALA A 145 -5.43 -14.01 17.89
CA ALA A 145 -5.65 -13.00 18.92
C ALA A 145 -6.93 -12.16 18.72
N TYR A 146 -7.52 -12.17 17.53
CA TYR A 146 -8.77 -11.47 17.21
C TYR A 146 -10.02 -12.37 17.30
N ARG A 147 -9.88 -13.65 17.62
CA ARG A 147 -10.98 -14.60 17.87
C ARG A 147 -11.34 -14.68 19.33
#